data_406214dc5ea7bcd45fb4c41ec848f372
#
_entry.id   406214dc5ea7bcd45fb4c41ec848f372
#
_cell.length_a   1.000
_cell.length_b   1.000
_cell.length_c   1.000
_cell.angle_alpha   90.00
_cell.angle_beta   90.00
_cell.angle_gamma   90.00
#
_symmetry.space_group_name_H-M   'P 1'
#
loop_
_entity.id
_entity.type
_entity.pdbx_description
1 polymer ?
#
loop_
_entity_poly.entity_id
_entity_poly.type
_entity_poly.pdbx_seq_one_letter_code
_entity_poly.pdbx_strand_id
1 'polypeptide(L)'
;MLFRSNTEDVPWVDYLKVLEINLFGTIWLTQSVLPSMKANKYGRIVHIASIAGKEGNPGMSPYNTSKAGLIGYVKGVAKEIATQGITINAIAPAVIRTPINETVSDEIQKYMVSRIPVGRLGEPNEVAELIAFAASKACSFTTGFTFDISGGRATY
;
A
#
# COMPACT_ATOMS: atom_id res chain seq x y z
N MET A 1 -2.15 0.65 10.62
CA MET A 1 -3.26 0.40 11.55
C MET A 1 -4.46 -0.12 10.76
N LEU A 2 -5.18 -1.09 11.30
CA LEU A 2 -6.38 -1.71 10.73
C LEU A 2 -7.52 -1.59 11.74
N PHE A 3 -8.67 -1.11 11.31
CA PHE A 3 -9.88 -1.01 12.12
C PHE A 3 -11.03 -1.68 11.37
N ARG A 4 -11.87 -2.45 12.05
CA ARG A 4 -13.02 -3.16 11.45
C ARG A 4 -14.29 -2.81 12.21
N SER A 5 -15.23 -2.17 11.51
CA SER A 5 -16.59 -1.86 11.97
C SER A 5 -17.43 -1.43 10.76
N ASN A 6 -18.75 -1.49 10.87
CA ASN A 6 -19.61 -0.86 9.87
C ASN A 6 -19.35 0.65 9.84
N THR A 7 -19.56 1.27 8.69
CA THR A 7 -19.19 2.69 8.50
C THR A 7 -19.90 3.63 9.48
N GLU A 8 -21.16 3.36 9.76
CA GLU A 8 -21.99 4.14 10.69
C GLU A 8 -21.52 4.03 12.16
N ASP A 9 -20.84 2.94 12.50
CA ASP A 9 -20.41 2.65 13.87
C ASP A 9 -18.95 3.06 14.13
N VAL A 10 -18.21 3.53 13.10
CA VAL A 10 -16.80 3.93 13.27
C VAL A 10 -16.72 5.25 14.03
N PRO A 11 -16.14 5.29 15.25
CA PRO A 11 -15.90 6.54 15.93
C PRO A 11 -14.98 7.44 15.11
N TRP A 12 -15.32 8.72 15.00
CA TRP A 12 -14.53 9.66 14.19
C TRP A 12 -13.06 9.76 14.64
N VAL A 13 -12.81 9.61 15.93
CA VAL A 13 -11.44 9.60 16.50
C VAL A 13 -10.61 8.44 15.96
N ASP A 14 -11.21 7.25 15.80
CA ASP A 14 -10.52 6.08 15.23
C ASP A 14 -10.32 6.23 13.73
N TYR A 15 -11.29 6.84 13.03
CA TYR A 15 -11.16 7.18 11.62
C TYR A 15 -9.94 8.07 11.38
N LEU A 16 -9.84 9.17 12.13
CA LEU A 16 -8.72 10.11 12.05
C LEU A 16 -7.39 9.44 12.40
N LYS A 17 -7.34 8.61 13.44
CA LYS A 17 -6.13 7.90 13.86
C LYS A 17 -5.62 6.95 12.77
N VAL A 18 -6.51 6.26 12.05
CA VAL A 18 -6.13 5.42 10.91
C VAL A 18 -5.54 6.25 9.79
N LEU A 19 -6.14 7.40 9.45
CA LEU A 19 -5.61 8.31 8.44
C LEU A 19 -4.26 8.90 8.85
N GLU A 20 -4.12 9.32 10.09
CA GLU A 20 -2.89 9.90 10.62
C GLU A 20 -1.72 8.92 10.48
N ILE A 21 -1.91 7.67 10.90
CA ILE A 21 -0.83 6.66 10.85
C ILE A 21 -0.58 6.19 9.42
N ASN A 22 -1.64 5.81 8.68
CA ASN A 22 -1.46 5.11 7.40
C ASN A 22 -1.25 6.04 6.21
N LEU A 23 -1.69 7.29 6.29
CA LEU A 23 -1.63 8.25 5.19
C LEU A 23 -0.74 9.45 5.53
N PHE A 24 -1.07 10.22 6.56
CA PHE A 24 -0.35 11.46 6.85
C PHE A 24 1.09 11.19 7.27
N GLY A 25 1.34 10.17 8.07
CA GLY A 25 2.70 9.77 8.45
C GLY A 25 3.57 9.44 7.22
N THR A 26 3.01 8.75 6.22
CA THR A 26 3.74 8.43 4.97
C THR A 26 3.96 9.67 4.10
N ILE A 27 3.01 10.61 4.07
CA ILE A 27 3.16 11.90 3.40
C ILE A 27 4.31 12.69 4.05
N TRP A 28 4.33 12.83 5.37
CA TRP A 28 5.39 13.53 6.10
C TRP A 28 6.77 12.94 5.85
N LEU A 29 6.89 11.60 5.88
CA LEU A 29 8.16 10.95 5.55
C LEU A 29 8.61 11.28 4.13
N THR A 30 7.70 11.26 3.17
CA THR A 30 8.02 11.63 1.79
C THR A 30 8.51 13.08 1.71
N GLN A 31 7.78 14.02 2.33
CA GLN A 31 8.15 15.43 2.35
C GLN A 31 9.53 15.65 2.98
N SER A 32 9.87 14.91 4.04
CA SER A 32 11.15 15.06 4.74
C SER A 32 12.36 14.58 3.94
N VAL A 33 12.20 13.55 3.09
CA VAL A 33 13.32 13.01 2.30
C VAL A 33 13.48 13.66 0.93
N LEU A 34 12.42 14.25 0.36
CA LEU A 34 12.44 14.85 -0.97
C LEU A 34 13.50 15.94 -1.18
N PRO A 35 13.75 16.87 -0.24
CA PRO A 35 14.80 17.90 -0.44
C PRO A 35 16.18 17.30 -0.69
N SER A 36 16.56 16.28 0.08
CA SER A 36 17.84 15.59 -0.08
C SER A 36 17.90 14.81 -1.40
N MET A 37 16.83 14.11 -1.75
CA MET A 37 16.73 13.37 -3.02
C MET A 37 16.83 14.30 -4.23
N LYS A 38 16.19 15.47 -4.17
CA LYS A 38 16.27 16.51 -5.21
C LYS A 38 17.69 17.05 -5.36
N ALA A 39 18.38 17.37 -4.26
CA ALA A 39 19.75 17.84 -4.27
C ALA A 39 20.70 16.81 -4.91
N ASN A 40 20.49 15.53 -4.63
CA ASN A 40 21.29 14.43 -5.18
C ASN A 40 20.86 13.99 -6.59
N LYS A 41 19.76 14.53 -7.14
CA LYS A 41 19.15 14.12 -8.42
C LYS A 41 18.90 12.60 -8.50
N TYR A 42 18.62 11.99 -7.38
CA TYR A 42 18.36 10.55 -7.25
C TYR A 42 17.45 10.25 -6.05
N GLY A 43 16.44 9.45 -6.26
CA GLY A 43 15.57 8.94 -5.20
C GLY A 43 14.70 7.79 -5.67
N ARG A 44 14.38 6.91 -4.74
CA ARG A 44 13.46 5.79 -4.94
C ARG A 44 12.56 5.70 -3.73
N ILE A 45 11.28 5.95 -3.92
CA ILE A 45 10.27 5.92 -2.85
C ILE A 45 9.27 4.82 -3.18
N VAL A 46 9.05 3.91 -2.24
CA VAL A 46 8.09 2.82 -2.37
C VAL A 46 7.15 2.84 -1.18
N HIS A 47 5.89 3.12 -1.44
CA HIS A 47 4.84 3.10 -0.43
C HIS A 47 4.10 1.75 -0.40
N ILE A 48 3.81 1.25 0.79
CA ILE A 48 3.01 0.04 0.96
C ILE A 48 1.54 0.43 1.09
N ALA A 49 0.84 0.33 -0.04
CA ALA A 49 -0.61 0.49 -0.11
C ALA A 49 -1.34 -0.82 0.30
N SER A 50 -2.38 -1.17 -0.40
CA SER A 50 -3.13 -2.43 -0.26
C SER A 50 -4.10 -2.54 -1.42
N ILE A 51 -4.48 -3.75 -1.80
CA ILE A 51 -5.63 -3.97 -2.69
C ILE A 51 -6.92 -3.37 -2.09
N ALA A 52 -7.01 -3.25 -0.77
CA ALA A 52 -8.14 -2.59 -0.11
C ALA A 52 -8.30 -1.12 -0.52
N GLY A 53 -7.22 -0.45 -0.95
CA GLY A 53 -7.27 0.89 -1.52
C GLY A 53 -7.77 0.93 -2.97
N LYS A 54 -7.83 -0.21 -3.65
CA LYS A 54 -8.35 -0.36 -5.03
C LYS A 54 -9.76 -0.90 -5.04
N GLU A 55 -10.01 -2.02 -4.34
CA GLU A 55 -11.29 -2.73 -4.35
C GLU A 55 -12.27 -2.24 -3.27
N GLY A 56 -11.74 -1.76 -2.13
CA GLY A 56 -12.52 -1.60 -0.91
C GLY A 56 -12.87 -2.95 -0.25
N ASN A 57 -12.86 -2.98 1.06
CA ASN A 57 -13.35 -4.13 1.82
C ASN A 57 -14.45 -3.68 2.77
N PRO A 58 -15.58 -4.42 2.87
CA PRO A 58 -16.63 -4.11 3.84
C PRO A 58 -16.08 -4.05 5.27
N GLY A 59 -16.61 -3.14 6.07
CA GLY A 59 -16.23 -2.96 7.47
C GLY A 59 -14.82 -2.37 7.68
N MET A 60 -14.19 -1.80 6.64
CA MET A 60 -12.83 -1.29 6.71
C MET A 60 -12.70 0.13 6.11
N SER A 61 -13.76 0.94 6.20
CA SER A 61 -13.82 2.25 5.53
C SER A 61 -12.62 3.16 5.84
N PRO A 62 -12.12 3.33 7.08
CA PRO A 62 -10.95 4.16 7.34
C PRO A 62 -9.67 3.63 6.67
N TYR A 63 -9.49 2.31 6.70
CA TYR A 63 -8.34 1.67 6.09
C TYR A 63 -8.37 1.78 4.56
N ASN A 64 -9.53 1.49 3.95
CA ASN A 64 -9.74 1.62 2.50
C ASN A 64 -9.42 3.06 2.06
N THR A 65 -9.98 4.06 2.77
CA THR A 65 -9.74 5.48 2.51
C THR A 65 -8.26 5.83 2.60
N SER A 66 -7.58 5.38 3.66
CA SER A 66 -6.15 5.66 3.84
C SER A 66 -5.29 5.09 2.71
N LYS A 67 -5.58 3.88 2.26
CA LYS A 67 -4.81 3.19 1.21
C LYS A 67 -5.16 3.70 -0.18
N ALA A 68 -6.41 4.07 -0.44
CA ALA A 68 -6.82 4.74 -1.68
C ALA A 68 -6.19 6.15 -1.77
N GLY A 69 -6.21 6.91 -0.67
CA GLY A 69 -5.56 8.22 -0.58
C GLY A 69 -4.06 8.14 -0.86
N LEU A 70 -3.39 7.11 -0.35
CA LEU A 70 -1.96 6.88 -0.60
C LEU A 70 -1.68 6.59 -2.07
N ILE A 71 -2.51 5.78 -2.74
CA ILE A 71 -2.40 5.51 -4.18
C ILE A 71 -2.57 6.80 -4.99
N GLY A 72 -3.56 7.63 -4.64
CA GLY A 72 -3.77 8.94 -5.26
C GLY A 72 -2.59 9.89 -5.06
N TYR A 73 -2.07 9.96 -3.83
CA TYR A 73 -0.89 10.75 -3.47
C TYR A 73 0.33 10.38 -4.31
N VAL A 74 0.64 9.09 -4.43
CA VAL A 74 1.76 8.58 -5.24
C VAL A 74 1.63 9.02 -6.70
N LYS A 75 0.44 8.94 -7.29
CA LYS A 75 0.20 9.37 -8.68
C LYS A 75 0.43 10.88 -8.90
N GLY A 76 0.03 11.71 -7.94
CA GLY A 76 0.22 13.15 -8.00
C GLY A 76 1.69 13.54 -7.88
N VAL A 77 2.33 13.08 -6.80
CA VAL A 77 3.73 13.40 -6.50
C VAL A 77 4.68 12.90 -7.58
N ALA A 78 4.41 11.74 -8.16
CA ALA A 78 5.21 11.20 -9.27
C ALA A 78 5.36 12.20 -10.43
N LYS A 79 4.27 12.88 -10.79
CA LYS A 79 4.28 13.87 -11.88
C LYS A 79 5.07 15.12 -11.50
N GLU A 80 5.08 15.50 -10.23
CA GLU A 80 5.81 16.67 -9.73
C GLU A 80 7.34 16.46 -9.75
N ILE A 81 7.80 15.21 -9.54
CA ILE A 81 9.23 14.91 -9.34
C ILE A 81 9.87 14.11 -10.49
N ALA A 82 9.12 13.75 -11.52
CA ALA A 82 9.57 12.87 -12.61
C ALA A 82 10.87 13.34 -13.30
N THR A 83 11.06 14.65 -13.46
CA THR A 83 12.25 15.22 -14.13
C THR A 83 13.47 15.37 -13.21
N GLN A 84 13.35 14.95 -11.94
CA GLN A 84 14.37 15.20 -10.91
C GLN A 84 15.22 13.95 -10.57
N GLY A 85 15.09 12.89 -11.38
CA GLY A 85 15.79 11.61 -11.16
C GLY A 85 15.19 10.77 -10.02
N ILE A 86 14.00 11.13 -9.55
CA ILE A 86 13.31 10.47 -8.45
C ILE A 86 12.10 9.71 -8.97
N THR A 87 11.91 8.48 -8.52
CA THR A 87 10.66 7.74 -8.74
C THR A 87 9.93 7.48 -7.42
N ILE A 88 8.63 7.49 -7.47
CA ILE A 88 7.75 7.14 -6.35
C ILE A 88 6.67 6.17 -6.85
N ASN A 89 6.57 5.02 -6.24
CA ASN A 89 5.60 3.98 -6.59
C ASN A 89 4.91 3.43 -5.35
N ALA A 90 3.82 2.73 -5.55
CA ALA A 90 3.13 1.99 -4.49
C ALA A 90 3.15 0.49 -4.78
N ILE A 91 3.08 -0.32 -3.73
CA ILE A 91 2.83 -1.76 -3.80
C ILE A 91 1.51 -2.02 -3.09
N ALA A 92 0.64 -2.79 -3.73
CA ALA A 92 -0.69 -3.15 -3.21
C ALA A 92 -0.78 -4.67 -2.96
N PRO A 93 -0.37 -5.13 -1.77
CA PRO A 93 -0.50 -6.54 -1.43
C PRO A 93 -1.95 -6.94 -1.20
N ALA A 94 -2.28 -8.20 -1.53
CA ALA A 94 -3.41 -8.91 -0.96
C ALA A 94 -3.08 -9.38 0.47
N VAL A 95 -3.65 -10.47 0.91
CA VAL A 95 -3.35 -11.02 2.24
C VAL A 95 -2.02 -11.75 2.20
N ILE A 96 -1.10 -11.32 3.04
CA ILE A 96 0.25 -11.88 3.17
C ILE A 96 0.33 -12.66 4.48
N ARG A 97 1.00 -13.80 4.48
CA ARG A 97 1.24 -14.61 5.68
C ARG A 97 2.11 -13.84 6.66
N THR A 98 1.52 -13.46 7.77
CA THR A 98 2.19 -12.69 8.84
C THR A 98 1.62 -13.14 10.19
N PRO A 99 2.32 -12.95 11.31
CA PRO A 99 1.81 -13.35 12.63
C PRO A 99 0.41 -12.81 12.95
N ILE A 100 0.07 -11.62 12.47
CA ILE A 100 -1.28 -11.05 12.68
C ILE A 100 -2.39 -11.85 11.98
N ASN A 101 -2.06 -12.60 10.95
CA ASN A 101 -3.03 -13.44 10.20
C ASN A 101 -3.03 -14.90 10.68
N GLU A 102 -2.08 -15.29 11.53
CA GLU A 102 -2.02 -16.64 12.12
C GLU A 102 -3.04 -16.81 13.25
N THR A 103 -3.52 -15.71 13.83
CA THR A 103 -4.49 -15.70 14.93
C THR A 103 -5.95 -15.70 14.48
N VAL A 104 -6.21 -15.64 13.17
CA VAL A 104 -7.59 -15.68 12.65
C VAL A 104 -8.11 -17.12 12.56
N SER A 105 -9.43 -17.31 12.68
CA SER A 105 -10.04 -18.64 12.57
C SER A 105 -9.81 -19.27 11.19
N ASP A 106 -9.84 -20.60 11.12
CA ASP A 106 -9.70 -21.35 9.87
C ASP A 106 -10.73 -20.94 8.81
N GLU A 107 -11.93 -20.58 9.24
CA GLU A 107 -13.00 -20.10 8.34
C GLU A 107 -12.62 -18.77 7.69
N ILE A 108 -12.09 -17.83 8.47
CA ILE A 108 -11.62 -16.54 7.96
C ILE A 108 -10.43 -16.76 7.04
N GLN A 109 -9.52 -17.66 7.39
CA GLN A 109 -8.36 -17.97 6.55
C GLN A 109 -8.79 -18.58 5.21
N LYS A 110 -9.71 -19.55 5.21
CA LYS A 110 -10.31 -20.12 3.99
C LYS A 110 -10.99 -19.06 3.14
N TYR A 111 -11.76 -18.16 3.76
CA TYR A 111 -12.37 -17.04 3.06
C TYR A 111 -11.32 -16.11 2.42
N MET A 112 -10.24 -15.76 3.13
CA MET A 112 -9.17 -14.93 2.58
C MET A 112 -8.53 -15.60 1.36
N VAL A 113 -8.21 -16.90 1.45
CA VAL A 113 -7.62 -17.67 0.36
C VAL A 113 -8.56 -17.79 -0.84
N SER A 114 -9.86 -18.02 -0.61
CA SER A 114 -10.85 -18.15 -1.70
C SER A 114 -10.95 -16.87 -2.57
N ARG A 115 -10.53 -15.73 -2.04
CA ARG A 115 -10.50 -14.44 -2.77
C ARG A 115 -9.25 -14.27 -3.62
N ILE A 116 -8.27 -15.16 -3.52
CA ILE A 116 -6.98 -15.08 -4.20
C ILE A 116 -6.91 -16.18 -5.26
N PRO A 117 -6.95 -15.87 -6.58
CA PRO A 117 -6.95 -16.88 -7.65
C PRO A 117 -5.81 -17.88 -7.60
N VAL A 118 -4.62 -17.48 -7.13
CA VAL A 118 -3.47 -18.38 -6.93
C VAL A 118 -3.73 -19.43 -5.85
N GLY A 119 -4.77 -19.28 -5.02
CA GLY A 119 -5.23 -20.30 -4.07
C GLY A 119 -4.40 -20.38 -2.77
N ARG A 120 -3.60 -19.37 -2.47
CA ARG A 120 -2.81 -19.27 -1.22
C ARG A 120 -2.60 -17.83 -0.79
N LEU A 121 -2.19 -17.62 0.45
CA LEU A 121 -1.67 -16.32 0.89
C LEU A 121 -0.34 -16.03 0.21
N GLY A 122 -0.03 -14.75 0.02
CA GLY A 122 1.31 -14.33 -0.37
C GLY A 122 2.31 -14.51 0.78
N GLU A 123 3.59 -14.62 0.45
CA GLU A 123 4.66 -14.73 1.44
C GLU A 123 5.38 -13.37 1.59
N PRO A 124 5.90 -13.03 2.78
CA PRO A 124 6.61 -11.77 3.00
C PRO A 124 7.77 -11.54 2.03
N ASN A 125 8.51 -12.62 1.67
CA ASN A 125 9.62 -12.53 0.75
C ASN A 125 9.17 -12.14 -0.67
N GLU A 126 7.99 -12.57 -1.13
CA GLU A 126 7.45 -12.18 -2.44
C GLU A 126 7.21 -10.67 -2.50
N VAL A 127 6.71 -10.09 -1.39
CA VAL A 127 6.54 -8.63 -1.27
C VAL A 127 7.88 -7.92 -1.21
N ALA A 128 8.84 -8.45 -0.46
CA ALA A 128 10.17 -7.87 -0.29
C ALA A 128 10.93 -7.79 -1.63
N GLU A 129 10.86 -8.83 -2.46
CA GLU A 129 11.49 -8.84 -3.80
C GLU A 129 10.90 -7.75 -4.70
N LEU A 130 9.59 -7.55 -4.68
CA LEU A 130 8.95 -6.49 -5.47
C LEU A 130 9.31 -5.10 -4.94
N ILE A 131 9.42 -4.92 -3.62
CA ILE A 131 9.91 -3.69 -3.00
C ILE A 131 11.35 -3.42 -3.44
N ALA A 132 12.23 -4.44 -3.38
CA ALA A 132 13.62 -4.32 -3.77
C ALA A 132 13.77 -3.92 -5.26
N PHE A 133 12.98 -4.52 -6.15
CA PHE A 133 12.91 -4.11 -7.55
C PHE A 133 12.46 -2.65 -7.68
N ALA A 134 11.33 -2.27 -7.10
CA ALA A 134 10.76 -0.93 -7.22
C ALA A 134 11.68 0.17 -6.62
N ALA A 135 12.50 -0.19 -5.62
CA ALA A 135 13.49 0.69 -4.98
C ALA A 135 14.85 0.69 -5.67
N SER A 136 15.05 -0.15 -6.69
CA SER A 136 16.34 -0.31 -7.37
C SER A 136 16.49 0.63 -8.59
N LYS A 137 17.70 0.67 -9.14
CA LYS A 137 17.98 1.35 -10.42
C LYS A 137 17.31 0.66 -11.61
N ALA A 138 16.96 -0.62 -11.50
CA ALA A 138 16.24 -1.34 -12.56
C ALA A 138 14.84 -0.77 -12.83
N CYS A 139 14.18 -0.24 -11.79
CA CYS A 139 12.89 0.45 -11.91
C CYS A 139 13.09 1.95 -12.20
N SER A 140 13.70 2.28 -13.33
CA SER A 140 14.10 3.66 -13.67
C SER A 140 13.06 4.43 -14.52
N PHE A 141 12.17 3.73 -15.20
CA PHE A 141 11.18 4.33 -16.12
C PHE A 141 9.72 4.19 -15.63
N THR A 142 9.54 3.64 -14.42
CA THR A 142 8.22 3.50 -13.80
C THR A 142 8.12 4.41 -12.57
N THR A 143 7.18 5.36 -12.60
CA THR A 143 6.85 6.24 -11.49
C THR A 143 5.35 6.51 -11.45
N GLY A 144 4.77 6.68 -10.27
CA GLY A 144 3.34 6.87 -10.08
C GLY A 144 2.50 5.61 -10.25
N PHE A 145 3.15 4.45 -10.37
CA PHE A 145 2.47 3.19 -10.57
C PHE A 145 2.18 2.48 -9.24
N THR A 146 1.11 1.68 -9.24
CA THR A 146 0.78 0.79 -8.13
C THR A 146 0.95 -0.65 -8.59
N PHE A 147 2.01 -1.29 -8.12
CA PHE A 147 2.28 -2.70 -8.39
C PHE A 147 1.37 -3.57 -7.51
N ASP A 148 0.57 -4.42 -8.15
CA ASP A 148 -0.20 -5.42 -7.42
C ASP A 148 0.65 -6.64 -7.11
N ILE A 149 0.58 -7.10 -5.87
CA ILE A 149 1.09 -8.39 -5.45
C ILE A 149 -0.05 -9.12 -4.74
N SER A 150 -1.00 -9.58 -5.54
CA SER A 150 -2.33 -9.98 -5.06
C SER A 150 -2.72 -11.41 -5.45
N GLY A 151 -1.82 -12.16 -6.12
CA GLY A 151 -2.14 -13.50 -6.62
C GLY A 151 -3.32 -13.52 -7.60
N GLY A 152 -3.49 -12.44 -8.38
CA GLY A 152 -4.57 -12.28 -9.36
C GLY A 152 -5.86 -11.71 -8.80
N ARG A 153 -5.92 -11.34 -7.52
CA ARG A 153 -7.13 -10.79 -6.90
C ARG A 153 -7.48 -9.40 -7.42
N ALA A 154 -6.50 -8.53 -7.55
CA ALA A 154 -6.66 -7.21 -8.17
C ALA A 154 -6.02 -7.23 -9.56
N THR A 155 -6.70 -6.67 -10.56
CA THR A 155 -6.29 -6.74 -11.99
C THR A 155 -6.31 -5.41 -12.71
N TYR A 156 -6.45 -4.28 -11.97
CA TYR A 156 -6.47 -2.93 -12.57
C TYR A 156 -5.64 -1.93 -11.79
#